data_1970003aee66a5ad14899f69edd0330a
#
_entry.id   1970003aee66a5ad14899f69edd0330a
#
_cell.length_a   1.000
_cell.length_b   1.000
_cell.length_c   1.000
_cell.angle_alpha   90.00
_cell.angle_beta   90.00
_cell.angle_gamma   90.00
#
_symmetry.space_group_name_H-M   'P 1'
#
loop_
_entity.id
_entity.type
_entity.pdbx_description
1 polymer ?
#
loop_
_entity_poly.entity_id
_entity_poly.type
_entity_poly.pdbx_seq_one_letter_code
_entity_poly.pdbx_strand_id
1 'polypeptide(L)'
;MGNTSFYGPGKTIDTTKPLTVVTQFVTSDNTDSGDLVEIRRLYVQGGKVWQQPTSNVAGVSGNSITDEFCKNQKSVFGDNNHFARTGGMKAMGDAFQKGMVLVMSIWDDYEVNMHW
;
A
#
# COMPACT_ATOMS: atom_id res chain seq x y z
N MET A 1 -11.57 -2.91 -7.73
CA MET A 1 -11.96 -4.09 -6.93
C MET A 1 -10.71 -4.88 -6.58
N GLY A 2 -10.54 -5.22 -5.30
CA GLY A 2 -9.36 -5.93 -4.82
C GLY A 2 -9.44 -7.44 -5.04
N ASN A 3 -8.37 -8.15 -4.67
CA ASN A 3 -8.33 -9.60 -4.65
C ASN A 3 -9.07 -10.14 -3.42
N THR A 4 -10.34 -10.54 -3.59
CA THR A 4 -11.22 -10.99 -2.51
C THR A 4 -10.83 -12.35 -1.90
N SER A 5 -9.87 -13.08 -2.50
CA SER A 5 -9.35 -14.35 -1.99
C SER A 5 -8.08 -14.22 -1.15
N PHE A 6 -7.48 -13.02 -1.09
CA PHE A 6 -6.18 -12.83 -0.48
C PHE A 6 -6.23 -12.63 1.03
N TYR A 7 -7.10 -11.74 1.52
CA TYR A 7 -7.13 -11.32 2.93
C TYR A 7 -8.54 -11.48 3.51
N GLY A 8 -8.65 -12.12 4.66
CA GLY A 8 -9.93 -12.32 5.34
C GLY A 8 -10.04 -13.70 6.01
N PRO A 9 -11.16 -14.01 6.68
CA PRO A 9 -11.37 -15.29 7.30
C PRO A 9 -11.25 -16.45 6.29
N GLY A 10 -10.37 -17.42 6.57
CA GLY A 10 -10.12 -18.58 5.71
C GLY A 10 -9.50 -18.28 4.35
N LYS A 11 -8.95 -17.07 4.15
CA LYS A 11 -8.27 -16.68 2.91
C LYS A 11 -6.77 -16.99 2.95
N THR A 12 -6.04 -16.59 1.91
CA THR A 12 -4.57 -16.76 1.85
C THR A 12 -3.89 -16.19 3.09
N ILE A 13 -4.27 -14.99 3.51
CA ILE A 13 -3.98 -14.43 4.83
C ILE A 13 -5.25 -14.57 5.66
N ASP A 14 -5.24 -15.52 6.56
CA ASP A 14 -6.40 -15.87 7.39
C ASP A 14 -6.47 -14.97 8.61
N THR A 15 -7.39 -14.01 8.59
CA THR A 15 -7.55 -13.04 9.69
C THR A 15 -8.12 -13.63 10.98
N THR A 16 -8.52 -14.91 11.01
CA THR A 16 -8.89 -15.62 12.25
C THR A 16 -7.68 -16.10 13.04
N LYS A 17 -6.47 -15.97 12.49
CA LYS A 17 -5.21 -16.39 13.10
C LYS A 17 -4.26 -15.21 13.27
N PRO A 18 -3.33 -15.28 14.22
CA PRO A 18 -2.30 -14.27 14.36
C PRO A 18 -1.52 -14.08 13.06
N LEU A 19 -1.28 -12.83 12.70
CA LEU A 19 -0.49 -12.44 11.56
C LEU A 19 0.32 -11.19 11.88
N THR A 20 1.44 -11.01 11.19
CA THR A 20 2.24 -9.78 11.23
C THR A 20 2.09 -9.03 9.92
N VAL A 21 1.75 -7.75 10.01
CA VAL A 21 1.75 -6.84 8.85
C VAL A 21 3.05 -6.06 8.88
N VAL A 22 3.79 -6.09 7.77
CA VAL A 22 5.05 -5.35 7.61
C VAL A 22 4.86 -4.30 6.52
N THR A 23 5.15 -3.05 6.85
CA THR A 23 5.22 -1.97 5.88
C THR A 23 6.68 -1.52 5.78
N GLN A 24 7.23 -1.51 4.57
CA GLN A 24 8.60 -1.09 4.29
C GLN A 24 8.57 0.20 3.47
N PHE A 25 9.33 1.18 3.92
CA PHE A 25 9.59 2.42 3.20
C PHE A 25 10.96 2.30 2.55
N VAL A 26 11.00 2.24 1.22
CA VAL A 26 12.21 1.97 0.46
C VAL A 26 12.71 3.28 -0.13
N THR A 27 13.99 3.57 0.06
CA THR A 27 14.66 4.76 -0.45
C THR A 27 15.55 4.43 -1.65
N SER A 28 15.86 5.43 -2.45
CA SER A 28 16.61 5.29 -3.71
C SER A 28 18.03 4.75 -3.52
N ASP A 29 18.63 4.96 -2.35
CA ASP A 29 20.01 4.58 -2.02
C ASP A 29 20.11 3.60 -0.84
N ASN A 30 18.96 3.10 -0.34
CA ASN A 30 18.83 2.23 0.83
C ASN A 30 19.39 2.85 2.13
N THR A 31 19.41 4.18 2.22
CA THR A 31 19.73 4.90 3.46
C THR A 31 18.46 5.57 4.01
N ASP A 32 18.49 5.97 5.27
CA ASP A 32 17.38 6.67 5.92
C ASP A 32 17.24 8.14 5.48
N SER A 33 18.24 8.67 4.77
CA SER A 33 18.25 10.03 4.20
C SER A 33 17.97 10.07 2.69
N GLY A 34 17.86 8.92 2.03
CA GLY A 34 17.55 8.83 0.61
C GLY A 34 16.11 9.23 0.27
N ASP A 35 15.87 9.59 -0.99
CA ASP A 35 14.52 9.88 -1.46
C ASP A 35 13.64 8.62 -1.37
N LEU A 36 12.44 8.73 -0.78
CA LEU A 36 11.47 7.65 -0.77
C LEU A 36 11.01 7.36 -2.21
N VAL A 37 11.08 6.09 -2.61
CA VAL A 37 10.71 5.65 -3.97
C VAL A 37 9.63 4.58 -3.99
N GLU A 38 9.45 3.84 -2.88
CA GLU A 38 8.48 2.75 -2.84
C GLU A 38 7.98 2.49 -1.41
N ILE A 39 6.70 2.13 -1.27
CA ILE A 39 6.12 1.59 -0.03
C ILE A 39 5.60 0.19 -0.32
N ARG A 40 6.18 -0.81 0.36
CA ARG A 40 5.80 -2.23 0.24
C ARG A 40 5.00 -2.68 1.45
N ARG A 41 4.10 -3.61 1.22
CA ARG A 41 3.41 -4.34 2.28
C ARG A 41 3.64 -5.84 2.15
N LEU A 42 4.00 -6.46 3.27
CA LEU A 42 4.19 -7.88 3.41
C LEU A 42 3.32 -8.39 4.57
N TYR A 43 2.99 -9.65 4.52
CA TYR A 43 2.29 -10.36 5.59
C TYR A 43 3.10 -11.58 6.01
N VAL A 44 3.22 -11.82 7.31
CA VAL A 44 3.86 -13.03 7.84
C VAL A 44 2.83 -13.81 8.63
N GLN A 45 2.59 -15.03 8.23
CA GLN A 45 1.66 -15.93 8.89
C GLN A 45 2.11 -17.37 8.79
N GLY A 46 2.08 -18.10 9.90
CA GLY A 46 2.50 -19.50 9.94
C GLY A 46 3.96 -19.74 9.50
N GLY A 47 4.86 -18.79 9.79
CA GLY A 47 6.28 -18.85 9.38
C GLY A 47 6.53 -18.56 7.90
N LYS A 48 5.49 -18.19 7.14
CA LYS A 48 5.59 -17.88 5.71
C LYS A 48 5.39 -16.39 5.46
N VAL A 49 6.21 -15.84 4.57
CA VAL A 49 6.10 -14.44 4.09
C VAL A 49 5.28 -14.40 2.81
N TRP A 50 4.29 -13.53 2.79
CA TRP A 50 3.41 -13.29 1.67
C TRP A 50 3.55 -11.83 1.21
N GLN A 51 3.79 -11.65 -0.08
CA GLN A 51 3.78 -10.31 -0.67
C GLN A 51 2.34 -9.88 -1.00
N GLN A 52 2.12 -8.58 -1.09
CA GLN A 52 0.89 -8.03 -1.64
C GLN A 52 0.69 -8.58 -3.06
N PRO A 53 -0.51 -9.05 -3.44
CA PRO A 53 -0.78 -9.48 -4.80
C PRO A 53 -0.56 -8.36 -5.81
N THR A 54 -0.10 -8.73 -7.00
CA THR A 54 -0.04 -7.80 -8.14
C THR A 54 -1.45 -7.32 -8.50
N SER A 55 -1.56 -6.08 -8.91
CA SER A 55 -2.82 -5.52 -9.40
C SER A 55 -3.38 -6.37 -10.55
N ASN A 56 -4.67 -6.63 -10.52
CA ASN A 56 -5.41 -7.32 -11.59
C ASN A 56 -6.13 -6.34 -12.54
N VAL A 57 -5.86 -5.06 -12.43
CA VAL A 57 -6.42 -4.03 -13.32
C VAL A 57 -5.57 -3.94 -14.58
N ALA A 58 -6.19 -4.07 -15.74
CA ALA A 58 -5.50 -3.96 -17.03
C ALA A 58 -4.83 -2.56 -17.13
N GLY A 59 -3.56 -2.52 -17.51
CA GLY A 59 -2.78 -1.28 -17.62
C GLY A 59 -2.18 -0.78 -16.31
N VAL A 60 -2.44 -1.47 -15.17
CA VAL A 60 -1.83 -1.16 -13.88
C VAL A 60 -1.07 -2.38 -13.38
N SER A 61 0.25 -2.38 -13.52
CA SER A 61 1.11 -3.45 -13.01
C SER A 61 1.79 -3.04 -11.71
N GLY A 62 2.11 -4.05 -10.88
CA GLY A 62 2.82 -3.85 -9.62
C GLY A 62 2.02 -4.30 -8.40
N ASN A 63 2.72 -4.40 -7.27
CA ASN A 63 2.20 -4.86 -5.99
C ASN A 63 2.63 -3.97 -4.80
N SER A 64 3.12 -2.77 -5.12
CA SER A 64 3.58 -1.78 -4.15
C SER A 64 3.20 -0.37 -4.62
N ILE A 65 3.34 0.60 -3.73
CA ILE A 65 3.06 2.00 -4.04
C ILE A 65 4.33 2.64 -4.56
N THR A 66 4.29 3.12 -5.80
CA THR A 66 5.34 3.90 -6.47
C THR A 66 4.69 5.04 -7.25
N ASP A 67 5.47 6.05 -7.66
CA ASP A 67 4.96 7.12 -8.52
C ASP A 67 4.41 6.59 -9.85
N GLU A 68 5.06 5.57 -10.42
CA GLU A 68 4.61 4.94 -11.66
C GLU A 68 3.28 4.19 -11.46
N PHE A 69 3.15 3.40 -10.39
CA PHE A 69 1.90 2.72 -10.06
C PHE A 69 0.75 3.72 -9.91
N CYS A 70 0.95 4.79 -9.15
CA CYS A 70 -0.05 5.85 -8.97
C CYS A 70 -0.42 6.53 -10.28
N LYS A 71 0.55 6.84 -11.13
CA LYS A 71 0.33 7.43 -12.46
C LYS A 71 -0.52 6.52 -13.34
N ASN A 72 -0.15 5.24 -13.44
CA ASN A 72 -0.85 4.28 -14.29
C ASN A 72 -2.27 4.04 -13.79
N GLN A 73 -2.46 3.88 -12.49
CA GLN A 73 -3.77 3.71 -11.87
C GLN A 73 -4.67 4.92 -12.16
N LYS A 74 -4.19 6.14 -11.95
CA LYS A 74 -4.95 7.35 -12.24
C LYS A 74 -5.28 7.51 -13.72
N SER A 75 -4.34 7.17 -14.61
CA SER A 75 -4.58 7.19 -16.05
C SER A 75 -5.68 6.23 -16.49
N VAL A 76 -5.66 4.99 -15.98
CA VAL A 76 -6.66 3.97 -16.33
C VAL A 76 -8.06 4.33 -15.86
N PHE A 77 -8.18 4.97 -14.70
CA PHE A 77 -9.48 5.39 -14.14
C PHE A 77 -9.92 6.80 -14.57
N GLY A 78 -9.12 7.50 -15.39
CA GLY A 78 -9.44 8.85 -15.83
C GLY A 78 -9.39 9.91 -14.73
N ASP A 79 -8.68 9.64 -13.65
CA ASP A 79 -8.57 10.51 -12.49
C ASP A 79 -7.37 11.47 -12.56
N ASN A 80 -7.49 12.62 -11.90
CA ASN A 80 -6.37 13.53 -11.70
C ASN A 80 -5.34 12.93 -10.73
N ASN A 81 -4.09 12.91 -11.13
CA ASN A 81 -3.00 12.48 -10.24
C ASN A 81 -2.55 13.62 -9.32
N HIS A 82 -3.36 13.88 -8.27
CA HIS A 82 -3.02 14.88 -7.25
C HIS A 82 -1.75 14.54 -6.50
N PHE A 83 -1.48 13.25 -6.27
CA PHE A 83 -0.27 12.79 -5.59
C PHE A 83 1.01 13.25 -6.33
N ALA A 84 1.08 13.06 -7.63
CA ALA A 84 2.21 13.55 -8.42
C ALA A 84 2.32 15.09 -8.39
N ARG A 85 1.18 15.80 -8.41
CA ARG A 85 1.16 17.27 -8.37
C ARG A 85 1.66 17.84 -7.04
N THR A 86 1.57 17.09 -5.96
CA THR A 86 2.07 17.49 -4.62
C THR A 86 3.49 17.00 -4.35
N GLY A 87 4.17 16.43 -5.36
CA GLY A 87 5.57 16.02 -5.29
C GLY A 87 5.82 14.53 -5.11
N GLY A 88 4.75 13.71 -5.17
CA GLY A 88 4.84 12.24 -5.22
C GLY A 88 5.50 11.60 -3.99
N MET A 89 6.18 10.48 -4.25
CA MET A 89 6.87 9.70 -3.22
C MET A 89 7.97 10.51 -2.52
N LYS A 90 8.69 11.35 -3.26
CA LYS A 90 9.74 12.18 -2.68
C LYS A 90 9.18 13.14 -1.62
N ALA A 91 8.14 13.91 -1.94
CA ALA A 91 7.54 14.85 -0.99
C ALA A 91 6.96 14.12 0.24
N MET A 92 6.42 12.92 0.07
CA MET A 92 6.00 12.06 1.19
C MET A 92 7.20 11.65 2.05
N GLY A 93 8.32 11.28 1.45
CA GLY A 93 9.57 10.97 2.15
C GLY A 93 10.09 12.17 2.95
N ASP A 94 10.09 13.36 2.35
CA ASP A 94 10.49 14.61 3.02
C ASP A 94 9.59 14.91 4.25
N ALA A 95 8.30 14.56 4.17
CA ALA A 95 7.38 14.68 5.30
C ALA A 95 7.69 13.63 6.41
N PHE A 96 8.02 12.40 6.05
CA PHE A 96 8.41 11.36 7.01
C PHE A 96 9.69 11.73 7.77
N GLN A 97 10.67 12.33 7.10
CA GLN A 97 11.89 12.81 7.75
C GLN A 97 11.65 13.87 8.83
N LYS A 98 10.56 14.64 8.69
CA LYS A 98 10.14 15.62 9.72
C LYS A 98 9.46 14.97 10.92
N GLY A 99 9.19 13.68 10.84
CA GLY A 99 8.44 12.91 11.83
C GLY A 99 6.93 12.92 11.59
N MET A 100 6.32 11.77 11.78
CA MET A 100 4.86 11.57 11.71
C MET A 100 4.39 10.73 12.89
N VAL A 101 3.15 10.95 13.31
CA VAL A 101 2.52 10.15 14.36
C VAL A 101 1.88 8.93 13.69
N LEU A 102 2.22 7.73 14.18
CA LEU A 102 1.52 6.51 13.79
C LEU A 102 0.12 6.51 14.42
N VAL A 103 -0.90 6.44 13.59
CA VAL A 103 -2.29 6.27 14.03
C VAL A 103 -2.79 4.91 13.54
N MET A 104 -3.33 4.11 14.45
CA MET A 104 -4.01 2.86 14.14
C MET A 104 -5.47 2.99 14.55
N SER A 105 -6.39 2.66 13.64
CA SER A 105 -7.83 2.75 13.90
C SER A 105 -8.55 1.55 13.32
N ILE A 106 -9.67 1.18 13.97
CA ILE A 106 -10.64 0.20 13.46
C ILE A 106 -11.94 0.97 13.24
N TRP A 107 -12.49 0.83 12.06
CA TRP A 107 -13.72 1.49 11.66
C TRP A 107 -14.77 0.45 11.30
N ASP A 108 -15.99 0.69 11.75
CA ASP A 108 -17.20 0.04 11.26
C ASP A 108 -18.06 1.14 10.65
N ASP A 109 -18.34 1.04 9.36
CA ASP A 109 -19.12 2.02 8.62
C ASP A 109 -20.44 1.40 8.17
N TYR A 110 -21.51 1.81 8.80
CA TYR A 110 -22.85 1.34 8.52
C TYR A 110 -23.37 1.80 7.15
N GLU A 111 -23.01 3.01 6.70
CA GLU A 111 -23.56 3.62 5.49
C GLU A 111 -23.04 2.97 4.20
N VAL A 112 -21.75 2.64 4.17
CA VAL A 112 -21.10 2.06 2.98
C VAL A 112 -20.59 0.64 3.20
N ASN A 113 -20.86 0.02 4.36
CA ASN A 113 -20.48 -1.36 4.69
C ASN A 113 -19.00 -1.68 4.38
N MET A 114 -18.10 -0.75 4.63
CA MET A 114 -16.65 -0.91 4.37
C MET A 114 -16.31 -1.16 2.89
N HIS A 115 -17.08 -0.65 1.95
CA HIS A 115 -16.87 -0.81 0.50
C HIS A 115 -15.96 0.25 -0.14
N TRP A 116 -15.32 1.09 0.65
CA TRP A 116 -14.37 2.13 0.24
C TRP A 116 -12.90 1.69 0.19
#